data_dea33f9b84f869f4c1ebacae0eeabc44
#
_entry.id   dea33f9b84f869f4c1ebacae0eeabc44
#
_cell.length_a   1.000
_cell.length_b   1.000
_cell.length_c   1.000
_cell.angle_alpha   90.00
_cell.angle_beta   90.00
_cell.angle_gamma   90.00
#
_symmetry.space_group_name_H-M   'P 1'
#
loop_
_entity.id
_entity.type
_entity.pdbx_description
1 polymer ?
#
loop_
_entity_poly.entity_id
_entity_poly.type
_entity_poly.pdbx_seq_one_letter_code
_entity_poly.pdbx_strand_id
1 'polypeptide(L)'
;QQYADAGGKVITVPIMHHPWGGQTYDPYETMITWVRKIDGSWWFDYTIFDKWVEFMIDMGIKKEIGCYSMIPWKLSFLYFDQATNSMKELKSKPGEQAYHDLWLSMLKDFAAHLKSKGWFDITHIAMDERPMPDMLKALKIIREADPNFKVSLAGSLHKELSDELNDYCIAIAEKFSEEMKTKRKAEGKITTYYTCCAESHPNTYT
;
A
#
# COMPACT_ATOMS: atom_id res chain seq x y z
N GLN A 1 -12.12 -4.37 18.04
CA GLN A 1 -11.74 -4.35 19.44
C GLN A 1 -10.63 -5.37 19.74
N GLN A 2 -10.82 -6.70 19.46
CA GLN A 2 -9.82 -7.75 19.74
C GLN A 2 -8.42 -7.45 19.17
N TYR A 3 -8.34 -6.93 17.94
CA TYR A 3 -7.07 -6.55 17.33
C TYR A 3 -6.39 -5.39 18.07
N ALA A 4 -7.15 -4.39 18.51
CA ALA A 4 -6.64 -3.27 19.31
C ALA A 4 -6.16 -3.75 20.70
N ASP A 5 -6.95 -4.60 21.37
CA ASP A 5 -6.63 -5.17 22.67
C ASP A 5 -5.37 -6.05 22.62
N ALA A 6 -5.16 -6.74 21.50
CA ALA A 6 -3.93 -7.48 21.22
C ALA A 6 -2.72 -6.59 20.88
N GLY A 7 -2.89 -5.27 20.87
CA GLY A 7 -1.81 -4.32 20.59
C GLY A 7 -1.56 -4.07 19.11
N GLY A 8 -2.55 -4.28 18.24
CA GLY A 8 -2.50 -3.95 16.83
C GLY A 8 -2.06 -2.51 16.58
N LYS A 9 -1.24 -2.29 15.55
CA LYS A 9 -0.61 -0.98 15.27
C LYS A 9 -0.91 -0.45 13.87
N VAL A 10 -1.28 -1.33 12.94
CA VAL A 10 -1.41 -1.01 11.52
C VAL A 10 -2.86 -1.10 11.09
N ILE A 11 -3.32 -0.09 10.35
CA ILE A 11 -4.60 -0.09 9.66
C ILE A 11 -4.33 -0.52 8.22
N THR A 12 -4.82 -1.68 7.81
CA THR A 12 -4.69 -2.14 6.41
C THR A 12 -5.87 -1.63 5.59
N VAL A 13 -5.56 -1.02 4.43
CA VAL A 13 -6.55 -0.41 3.55
C VAL A 13 -6.32 -0.82 2.09
N PRO A 14 -7.27 -1.49 1.43
CA PRO A 14 -7.27 -1.63 -0.02
C PRO A 14 -7.67 -0.30 -0.67
N ILE A 15 -6.74 0.34 -1.36
CA ILE A 15 -6.97 1.57 -2.12
C ILE A 15 -7.29 1.31 -3.59
N MET A 16 -7.18 0.06 -3.99
CA MET A 16 -7.53 -0.45 -5.31
C MET A 16 -8.30 -1.77 -5.17
N HIS A 17 -9.18 -2.03 -6.12
CA HIS A 17 -9.97 -3.25 -6.23
C HIS A 17 -9.07 -4.50 -6.32
N HIS A 18 -9.35 -5.47 -5.49
CA HIS A 18 -8.68 -6.79 -5.44
C HIS A 18 -7.14 -6.71 -5.43
N PRO A 19 -6.51 -5.99 -4.49
CA PRO A 19 -5.06 -5.81 -4.48
C PRO A 19 -4.30 -7.14 -4.39
N TRP A 20 -4.89 -8.14 -3.72
CA TRP A 20 -4.33 -9.50 -3.57
C TRP A 20 -5.07 -10.55 -4.42
N GLY A 21 -5.60 -10.17 -5.57
CA GLY A 21 -6.46 -11.03 -6.39
C GLY A 21 -5.93 -12.43 -6.61
N GLY A 22 -6.59 -13.43 -5.99
CA GLY A 22 -6.22 -14.84 -6.02
C GLY A 22 -5.26 -15.29 -4.91
N GLN A 23 -4.81 -14.40 -4.02
CA GLN A 23 -3.93 -14.73 -2.87
C GLN A 23 -4.71 -14.80 -1.55
N THR A 24 -5.88 -14.19 -1.48
CA THR A 24 -6.73 -14.16 -0.30
C THR A 24 -8.05 -14.90 -0.56
N TYR A 25 -8.66 -15.43 0.51
CA TYR A 25 -9.95 -16.10 0.42
C TYR A 25 -11.05 -15.15 -0.04
N ASP A 26 -11.14 -13.98 0.60
CA ASP A 26 -12.08 -12.94 0.21
C ASP A 26 -11.43 -11.95 -0.75
N PRO A 27 -12.09 -11.58 -1.87
CA PRO A 27 -11.67 -10.44 -2.67
C PRO A 27 -11.96 -9.16 -1.89
N TYR A 28 -10.96 -8.34 -1.66
CA TYR A 28 -11.14 -7.05 -1.00
C TYR A 28 -11.50 -5.98 -2.02
N GLU A 29 -12.65 -5.35 -1.80
CA GLU A 29 -13.05 -4.18 -2.56
C GLU A 29 -12.23 -2.95 -2.17
N THR A 30 -12.09 -2.00 -3.09
CA THR A 30 -11.45 -0.73 -2.80
C THR A 30 -12.24 0.08 -1.77
N MET A 31 -11.55 0.74 -0.86
CA MET A 31 -12.15 1.72 0.06
C MET A 31 -12.17 3.15 -0.52
N ILE A 32 -11.66 3.33 -1.74
CA ILE A 32 -11.69 4.59 -2.47
C ILE A 32 -12.49 4.36 -3.76
N THR A 33 -13.51 5.19 -4.02
CA THR A 33 -14.24 5.12 -5.28
C THR A 33 -13.50 5.90 -6.35
N TRP A 34 -13.16 5.25 -7.44
CA TRP A 34 -12.46 5.84 -8.58
C TRP A 34 -13.45 6.21 -9.66
N VAL A 35 -13.49 7.47 -10.04
CA VAL A 35 -14.42 7.99 -11.05
C VAL A 35 -13.63 8.73 -12.13
N ARG A 36 -13.83 8.34 -13.38
CA ARG A 36 -13.40 9.10 -14.53
C ARG A 36 -14.55 9.98 -14.99
N LYS A 37 -14.35 11.30 -14.92
CA LYS A 37 -15.36 12.27 -15.32
C LYS A 37 -15.52 12.34 -16.85
N ILE A 38 -16.60 13.00 -17.30
CA ILE A 38 -16.92 13.21 -18.73
C ILE A 38 -15.77 13.92 -19.46
N ASP A 39 -15.12 14.87 -18.81
CA ASP A 39 -13.97 15.63 -19.35
C ASP A 39 -12.65 14.84 -19.33
N GLY A 40 -12.67 13.58 -18.87
CA GLY A 40 -11.51 12.71 -18.77
C GLY A 40 -10.66 12.91 -17.51
N SER A 41 -10.97 13.87 -16.66
CA SER A 41 -10.30 14.03 -15.37
C SER A 41 -10.74 12.95 -14.37
N TRP A 42 -9.96 12.77 -13.28
CA TRP A 42 -10.28 11.85 -12.22
C TRP A 42 -10.92 12.56 -11.04
N TRP A 43 -11.79 11.83 -10.33
CA TRP A 43 -12.30 12.18 -9.03
C TRP A 43 -12.28 10.95 -8.12
N PHE A 44 -11.94 11.16 -6.85
CA PHE A 44 -11.79 10.09 -5.87
C PHE A 44 -12.69 10.39 -4.67
N ASP A 45 -13.51 9.40 -4.28
CA ASP A 45 -14.32 9.50 -3.08
C ASP A 45 -13.69 8.68 -1.96
N TYR A 46 -13.31 9.38 -0.90
CA TYR A 46 -12.65 8.81 0.28
C TYR A 46 -13.63 8.47 1.41
N THR A 47 -14.94 8.53 1.19
CA THR A 47 -15.94 8.38 2.26
C THR A 47 -15.78 7.07 3.04
N ILE A 48 -15.55 5.93 2.36
CA ILE A 48 -15.38 4.63 3.03
C ILE A 48 -14.01 4.54 3.69
N PHE A 49 -12.97 5.03 3.01
CA PHE A 49 -11.61 5.12 3.54
C PHE A 49 -11.58 5.91 4.85
N ASP A 50 -12.17 7.09 4.86
CA ASP A 50 -12.22 7.97 6.03
C ASP A 50 -12.91 7.29 7.21
N LYS A 51 -14.09 6.74 6.99
CA LYS A 51 -14.86 6.05 8.05
C LYS A 51 -14.10 4.87 8.64
N TRP A 52 -13.40 4.11 7.81
CA TRP A 52 -12.60 2.99 8.27
C TRP A 52 -11.40 3.44 9.09
N VAL A 53 -10.65 4.43 8.60
CA VAL A 53 -9.48 4.97 9.30
C VAL A 53 -9.89 5.63 10.62
N GLU A 54 -10.93 6.46 10.64
CA GLU A 54 -11.47 7.08 11.85
C GLU A 54 -11.88 6.03 12.88
N PHE A 55 -12.63 5.01 12.47
CA PHE A 55 -13.02 3.92 13.35
C PHE A 55 -11.81 3.20 13.96
N MET A 56 -10.78 2.92 13.17
CA MET A 56 -9.58 2.23 13.66
C MET A 56 -8.76 3.11 14.60
N ILE A 57 -8.66 4.40 14.31
CA ILE A 57 -7.99 5.39 15.18
C ILE A 57 -8.72 5.51 16.52
N ASP A 58 -10.04 5.54 16.53
CA ASP A 58 -10.86 5.58 17.74
C ASP A 58 -10.68 4.33 18.62
N MET A 59 -10.40 3.19 17.97
CA MET A 59 -10.02 1.94 18.68
C MET A 59 -8.57 1.96 19.20
N GLY A 60 -7.80 3.03 18.97
CA GLY A 60 -6.41 3.17 19.41
C GLY A 60 -5.36 2.65 18.44
N ILE A 61 -5.74 2.23 17.22
CA ILE A 61 -4.82 1.78 16.17
C ILE A 61 -4.50 2.98 15.29
N LYS A 62 -3.34 3.60 15.50
CA LYS A 62 -3.01 4.89 14.88
C LYS A 62 -1.53 5.07 14.54
N LYS A 63 -0.77 3.97 14.46
CA LYS A 63 0.66 4.08 14.18
C LYS A 63 0.94 4.12 12.69
N GLU A 64 0.20 3.36 11.90
CA GLU A 64 0.39 3.25 10.45
C GLU A 64 -0.93 2.95 9.74
N ILE A 65 -1.11 3.57 8.57
CA ILE A 65 -2.14 3.26 7.59
C ILE A 65 -1.42 2.67 6.38
N GLY A 66 -1.48 1.35 6.21
CA GLY A 66 -0.87 0.64 5.08
C GLY A 66 -1.85 0.53 3.91
N CYS A 67 -1.59 1.27 2.83
CA CYS A 67 -2.46 1.40 1.67
C CYS A 67 -2.02 0.48 0.52
N TYR A 68 -2.78 -0.59 0.26
CA TYR A 68 -2.54 -1.60 -0.77
C TYR A 68 -3.45 -1.37 -1.99
N SER A 69 -3.01 -1.55 -3.20
CA SER A 69 -1.65 -1.66 -3.72
C SER A 69 -1.59 -0.98 -5.07
N MET A 70 -0.50 -0.25 -5.34
CA MET A 70 -0.23 0.27 -6.68
C MET A 70 0.03 -0.85 -7.69
N ILE A 71 0.53 -2.01 -7.22
CA ILE A 71 0.89 -3.14 -8.07
C ILE A 71 0.03 -4.36 -7.67
N PRO A 72 -1.30 -4.32 -7.90
CA PRO A 72 -2.17 -5.45 -7.60
C PRO A 72 -1.75 -6.68 -8.40
N TRP A 73 -2.08 -7.87 -7.90
CA TRP A 73 -1.64 -9.11 -8.54
C TRP A 73 -2.12 -9.26 -9.99
N LYS A 74 -3.28 -8.73 -10.34
CA LYS A 74 -3.83 -8.78 -11.70
C LYS A 74 -3.54 -7.56 -12.56
N LEU A 75 -2.87 -6.52 -12.06
CA LEU A 75 -2.58 -5.28 -12.77
C LEU A 75 -3.81 -4.72 -13.53
N SER A 76 -4.93 -4.70 -12.86
CA SER A 76 -6.22 -4.30 -13.35
C SER A 76 -6.86 -3.31 -12.39
N PHE A 77 -7.33 -2.19 -12.92
CA PHE A 77 -7.79 -1.03 -12.15
C PHE A 77 -9.24 -0.73 -12.52
N LEU A 78 -10.15 -1.04 -11.59
CA LEU A 78 -11.57 -0.84 -11.76
C LEU A 78 -11.95 0.61 -11.42
N TYR A 79 -12.78 1.23 -12.26
CA TYR A 79 -13.28 2.59 -12.07
C TYR A 79 -14.68 2.77 -12.68
N PHE A 80 -15.41 3.76 -12.20
CA PHE A 80 -16.67 4.19 -12.81
C PHE A 80 -16.38 5.25 -13.88
N ASP A 81 -16.87 5.04 -15.09
CA ASP A 81 -16.75 5.98 -16.21
C ASP A 81 -18.08 6.74 -16.38
N GLN A 82 -18.07 8.03 -16.04
CA GLN A 82 -19.24 8.89 -16.16
C GLN A 82 -19.71 9.06 -17.64
N ALA A 83 -18.77 9.07 -18.58
CA ALA A 83 -19.14 9.27 -20.00
C ALA A 83 -19.97 8.11 -20.57
N THR A 84 -19.75 6.90 -20.07
CA THR A 84 -20.50 5.70 -20.49
C THR A 84 -21.47 5.19 -19.43
N ASN A 85 -21.51 5.85 -18.24
CA ASN A 85 -22.33 5.46 -17.09
C ASN A 85 -22.18 3.97 -16.73
N SER A 86 -20.93 3.49 -16.69
CA SER A 86 -20.64 2.08 -16.44
C SER A 86 -19.30 1.88 -15.75
N MET A 87 -19.17 0.72 -15.08
CA MET A 87 -17.87 0.29 -14.56
C MET A 87 -16.97 -0.13 -15.71
N LYS A 88 -15.70 0.30 -15.64
CA LYS A 88 -14.65 -0.05 -16.60
C LYS A 88 -13.40 -0.51 -15.91
N GLU A 89 -12.58 -1.20 -16.65
CA GLU A 89 -11.32 -1.77 -16.21
C GLU A 89 -10.19 -1.24 -17.10
N LEU A 90 -9.20 -0.61 -16.48
CA LEU A 90 -7.94 -0.28 -17.14
C LEU A 90 -6.92 -1.38 -16.83
N LYS A 91 -6.42 -2.06 -17.86
CA LYS A 91 -5.30 -3.00 -17.75
C LYS A 91 -4.03 -2.27 -18.14
N SER A 92 -3.12 -2.12 -17.20
CA SER A 92 -1.84 -1.43 -17.43
C SER A 92 -0.83 -1.87 -16.38
N LYS A 93 0.46 -1.71 -16.68
CA LYS A 93 1.56 -2.14 -15.82
C LYS A 93 2.57 -1.02 -15.55
N PRO A 94 3.34 -1.11 -14.48
CA PRO A 94 4.41 -0.15 -14.20
C PRO A 94 5.34 0.06 -15.39
N GLY A 95 5.50 1.33 -15.78
CA GLY A 95 6.28 1.75 -16.93
C GLY A 95 5.46 2.10 -18.19
N GLU A 96 4.17 1.83 -18.19
CA GLU A 96 3.26 2.32 -19.23
C GLU A 96 2.70 3.69 -18.85
N GLN A 97 2.47 4.55 -19.85
CA GLN A 97 1.98 5.91 -19.62
C GLN A 97 0.60 5.91 -18.94
N ALA A 98 -0.29 5.03 -19.33
CA ALA A 98 -1.62 4.93 -18.73
C ALA A 98 -1.56 4.58 -17.23
N TYR A 99 -0.61 3.70 -16.84
CA TYR A 99 -0.36 3.38 -15.43
C TYR A 99 0.18 4.60 -14.67
N HIS A 100 1.15 5.30 -15.25
CA HIS A 100 1.74 6.50 -14.67
C HIS A 100 0.68 7.58 -14.44
N ASP A 101 -0.11 7.93 -15.45
CA ASP A 101 -1.10 8.99 -15.38
C ASP A 101 -2.21 8.69 -14.37
N LEU A 102 -2.66 7.43 -14.31
CA LEU A 102 -3.64 6.96 -13.34
C LEU A 102 -3.13 7.18 -11.91
N TRP A 103 -1.96 6.63 -11.60
CA TRP A 103 -1.43 6.64 -10.24
C TRP A 103 -0.90 8.00 -9.81
N LEU A 104 -0.29 8.76 -10.73
CA LEU A 104 0.16 10.11 -10.40
C LEU A 104 -1.01 11.03 -10.04
N SER A 105 -2.10 10.95 -10.79
CA SER A 105 -3.32 11.70 -10.50
C SER A 105 -3.89 11.34 -9.13
N MET A 106 -4.03 10.04 -8.87
CA MET A 106 -4.54 9.53 -7.60
C MET A 106 -3.66 9.93 -6.42
N LEU A 107 -2.36 9.70 -6.50
CA LEU A 107 -1.46 9.96 -5.37
C LEU A 107 -1.35 11.45 -5.03
N LYS A 108 -1.41 12.34 -6.01
CA LYS A 108 -1.44 13.79 -5.75
C LYS A 108 -2.70 14.22 -5.02
N ASP A 109 -3.85 13.74 -5.46
CA ASP A 109 -5.13 14.01 -4.81
C ASP A 109 -5.18 13.39 -3.39
N PHE A 110 -4.72 12.15 -3.27
CA PHE A 110 -4.66 11.43 -1.99
C PHE A 110 -3.71 12.10 -1.00
N ALA A 111 -2.55 12.60 -1.43
CA ALA A 111 -1.65 13.36 -0.57
C ALA A 111 -2.32 14.62 0.00
N ALA A 112 -3.05 15.36 -0.84
CA ALA A 112 -3.80 16.54 -0.40
C ALA A 112 -4.90 16.16 0.60
N HIS A 113 -5.66 15.09 0.33
CA HIS A 113 -6.67 14.57 1.22
C HIS A 113 -6.09 14.16 2.58
N LEU A 114 -5.05 13.32 2.58
CA LEU A 114 -4.38 12.85 3.81
C LEU A 114 -3.80 13.99 4.64
N LYS A 115 -3.23 15.00 4.00
CA LYS A 115 -2.75 16.21 4.68
C LYS A 115 -3.89 16.98 5.34
N SER A 116 -5.04 17.10 4.67
CA SER A 116 -6.23 17.75 5.22
C SER A 116 -6.79 17.04 6.45
N LYS A 117 -6.63 15.72 6.53
CA LYS A 117 -7.04 14.88 7.66
C LYS A 117 -5.98 14.79 8.77
N GLY A 118 -4.76 15.22 8.52
CA GLY A 118 -3.64 15.03 9.45
C GLY A 118 -3.10 13.60 9.50
N TRP A 119 -3.36 12.79 8.46
CA TRP A 119 -2.96 11.37 8.41
C TRP A 119 -1.78 11.09 7.48
N PHE A 120 -1.27 12.10 6.78
CA PHE A 120 -0.20 11.92 5.79
C PHE A 120 1.04 11.26 6.39
N ASP A 121 1.47 11.72 7.58
CA ASP A 121 2.69 11.25 8.23
C ASP A 121 2.62 9.82 8.79
N ILE A 122 1.42 9.27 8.90
CA ILE A 122 1.20 7.88 9.31
C ILE A 122 0.76 6.97 8.15
N THR A 123 0.59 7.52 6.94
CA THR A 123 0.17 6.74 5.77
C THR A 123 1.37 6.25 4.99
N HIS A 124 1.37 4.97 4.69
CA HIS A 124 2.36 4.30 3.84
C HIS A 124 1.69 3.76 2.58
N ILE A 125 2.30 4.04 1.43
CA ILE A 125 1.96 3.32 0.20
C ILE A 125 2.61 1.94 0.30
N ALA A 126 1.78 0.92 0.46
CA ALA A 126 2.23 -0.43 0.76
C ALA A 126 2.39 -1.26 -0.52
N MET A 127 3.49 -1.98 -0.59
CA MET A 127 3.80 -2.92 -1.66
C MET A 127 3.81 -4.35 -1.11
N ASP A 128 3.52 -5.30 -1.98
CA ASP A 128 3.57 -6.73 -1.75
C ASP A 128 4.75 -7.35 -2.54
N GLU A 129 4.93 -8.66 -2.49
CA GLU A 129 5.96 -9.42 -3.21
C GLU A 129 5.80 -9.30 -4.73
N ARG A 130 6.25 -8.19 -5.29
CA ARG A 130 6.15 -7.90 -6.73
C ARG A 130 7.54 -7.87 -7.38
N PRO A 131 7.64 -8.02 -8.71
CA PRO A 131 8.92 -7.93 -9.40
C PRO A 131 9.62 -6.62 -9.11
N MET A 132 10.91 -6.68 -8.77
CA MET A 132 11.74 -5.52 -8.43
C MET A 132 11.67 -4.37 -9.45
N PRO A 133 11.73 -4.61 -10.79
CA PRO A 133 11.62 -3.55 -11.76
C PRO A 133 10.29 -2.78 -11.70
N ASP A 134 9.20 -3.47 -11.34
CA ASP A 134 7.88 -2.84 -11.22
C ASP A 134 7.77 -2.02 -9.93
N MET A 135 8.33 -2.53 -8.83
CA MET A 135 8.41 -1.79 -7.56
C MET A 135 9.20 -0.49 -7.71
N LEU A 136 10.35 -0.53 -8.40
CA LEU A 136 11.15 0.66 -8.68
C LEU A 136 10.41 1.71 -9.53
N LYS A 137 9.61 1.27 -10.50
CA LYS A 137 8.79 2.17 -11.34
C LYS A 137 7.65 2.79 -10.52
N ALA A 138 6.98 2.00 -9.68
CA ALA A 138 5.94 2.51 -8.78
C ALA A 138 6.52 3.52 -7.79
N LEU A 139 7.69 3.23 -7.20
CA LEU A 139 8.38 4.13 -6.29
C LEU A 139 8.69 5.50 -6.93
N LYS A 140 9.09 5.53 -8.21
CA LYS A 140 9.29 6.79 -8.93
C LYS A 140 8.02 7.62 -9.00
N ILE A 141 6.87 7.01 -9.26
CA ILE A 141 5.58 7.70 -9.31
C ILE A 141 5.19 8.22 -7.91
N ILE A 142 5.45 7.44 -6.86
CA ILE A 142 5.21 7.87 -5.48
C ILE A 142 6.03 9.14 -5.17
N ARG A 143 7.32 9.13 -5.51
CA ARG A 143 8.22 10.28 -5.28
C ARG A 143 7.88 11.50 -6.15
N GLU A 144 7.36 11.29 -7.36
CA GLU A 144 6.88 12.35 -8.24
C GLU A 144 5.58 12.99 -7.71
N ALA A 145 4.70 12.18 -7.10
CA ALA A 145 3.46 12.67 -6.52
C ALA A 145 3.72 13.51 -5.26
N ASP A 146 4.48 12.96 -4.32
CA ASP A 146 4.97 13.66 -3.12
C ASP A 146 6.23 12.94 -2.61
N PRO A 147 7.39 13.62 -2.52
CA PRO A 147 8.64 13.00 -2.08
C PRO A 147 8.61 12.52 -0.62
N ASN A 148 7.68 13.02 0.19
CA ASN A 148 7.56 12.69 1.60
C ASN A 148 6.61 11.51 1.89
N PHE A 149 5.98 10.92 0.88
CA PHE A 149 5.20 9.71 1.10
C PHE A 149 6.06 8.63 1.74
N LYS A 150 5.54 8.03 2.78
CA LYS A 150 6.14 6.82 3.34
C LYS A 150 5.77 5.60 2.49
N VAL A 151 6.69 4.64 2.47
CA VAL A 151 6.52 3.40 1.70
C VAL A 151 6.78 2.22 2.61
N SER A 152 5.95 1.19 2.51
CA SER A 152 6.15 -0.08 3.19
C SER A 152 6.19 -1.25 2.20
N LEU A 153 6.87 -2.32 2.57
CA LEU A 153 6.95 -3.55 1.80
C LEU A 153 6.88 -4.75 2.73
N ALA A 154 6.03 -5.71 2.38
CA ALA A 154 6.09 -7.07 2.91
C ALA A 154 6.55 -8.00 1.78
N GLY A 155 7.73 -8.59 1.90
CA GLY A 155 8.28 -9.42 0.83
C GLY A 155 9.76 -9.76 1.03
N SER A 156 10.40 -10.21 -0.04
CA SER A 156 11.81 -10.57 -0.04
C SER A 156 12.74 -9.38 0.22
N LEU A 157 13.93 -9.66 0.75
CA LEU A 157 14.95 -8.65 1.02
C LEU A 157 15.58 -8.15 -0.28
N HIS A 158 15.32 -6.89 -0.61
CA HIS A 158 15.93 -6.15 -1.71
C HIS A 158 16.77 -5.00 -1.14
N LYS A 159 18.09 -5.11 -1.24
CA LYS A 159 19.02 -4.11 -0.69
C LYS A 159 18.79 -2.72 -1.31
N GLU A 160 18.46 -2.70 -2.59
CA GLU A 160 18.22 -1.49 -3.39
C GLU A 160 17.01 -0.68 -2.91
N LEU A 161 16.05 -1.32 -2.25
CA LEU A 161 14.86 -0.67 -1.69
C LEU A 161 15.01 -0.29 -0.22
N SER A 162 16.01 -0.84 0.47
CA SER A 162 16.11 -0.74 1.93
C SER A 162 16.11 0.70 2.45
N ASP A 163 16.73 1.61 1.71
CA ASP A 163 16.81 3.03 2.10
C ASP A 163 15.52 3.80 1.80
N GLU A 164 14.71 3.31 0.87
CA GLU A 164 13.45 3.94 0.46
C GLU A 164 12.25 3.54 1.33
N LEU A 165 12.34 2.39 2.01
CA LEU A 165 11.24 1.82 2.75
C LEU A 165 11.23 2.29 4.21
N ASN A 166 10.10 2.84 4.65
CA ASN A 166 9.88 3.26 6.03
C ASN A 166 9.52 2.08 6.94
N ASP A 167 8.68 1.16 6.47
CA ASP A 167 8.45 -0.15 7.10
C ASP A 167 8.86 -1.26 6.13
N TYR A 168 9.72 -2.15 6.59
CA TYR A 168 10.18 -3.28 5.80
C TYR A 168 9.99 -4.58 6.59
N CYS A 169 9.04 -5.38 6.13
CA CYS A 169 8.73 -6.70 6.68
C CYS A 169 9.25 -7.77 5.72
N ILE A 170 10.19 -8.62 6.19
CA ILE A 170 10.75 -9.70 5.38
C ILE A 170 10.39 -11.08 5.94
N ALA A 171 10.44 -12.10 5.10
CA ALA A 171 10.28 -13.48 5.56
C ALA A 171 11.33 -13.83 6.61
N ILE A 172 10.96 -14.56 7.66
CA ILE A 172 11.85 -14.86 8.79
C ILE A 172 13.06 -15.70 8.37
N ALA A 173 12.97 -16.44 7.26
CA ALA A 173 14.08 -17.16 6.68
C ALA A 173 15.18 -16.25 6.11
N GLU A 174 14.85 -15.01 5.79
CA GLU A 174 15.80 -14.00 5.36
C GLU A 174 16.31 -13.19 6.56
N LYS A 175 17.47 -12.55 6.42
CA LYS A 175 18.07 -11.81 7.53
C LYS A 175 18.59 -10.46 7.07
N PHE A 176 18.14 -9.42 7.75
CA PHE A 176 18.83 -8.14 7.72
C PHE A 176 20.21 -8.27 8.37
N SER A 177 21.24 -7.66 7.76
CA SER A 177 22.52 -7.52 8.44
C SER A 177 22.37 -6.62 9.68
N GLU A 178 23.24 -6.81 10.68
CA GLU A 178 23.22 -5.95 11.89
C GLU A 178 23.48 -4.48 11.56
N GLU A 179 24.34 -4.23 10.56
CA GLU A 179 24.57 -2.87 10.05
C GLU A 179 23.28 -2.25 9.50
N MET A 180 22.55 -2.97 8.66
CA MET A 180 21.28 -2.52 8.10
C MET A 180 20.22 -2.26 9.18
N LYS A 181 20.09 -3.16 10.16
CA LYS A 181 19.18 -2.96 11.30
C LYS A 181 19.55 -1.71 12.09
N THR A 182 20.82 -1.52 12.38
CA THR A 182 21.33 -0.36 13.13
C THR A 182 21.06 0.93 12.39
N LYS A 183 21.38 0.99 11.08
CA LYS A 183 21.11 2.15 10.21
C LYS A 183 19.60 2.48 10.19
N ARG A 184 18.75 1.51 9.88
CA ARG A 184 17.31 1.70 9.79
C ARG A 184 16.71 2.18 11.12
N LYS A 185 17.17 1.61 12.25
CA LYS A 185 16.75 2.04 13.59
C LYS A 185 17.17 3.49 13.88
N ALA A 186 18.39 3.88 13.52
CA ALA A 186 18.87 5.26 13.69
C ALA A 186 18.06 6.27 12.85
N GLU A 187 17.56 5.84 11.68
CA GLU A 187 16.69 6.61 10.80
C GLU A 187 15.20 6.57 11.22
N GLY A 188 14.85 5.90 12.31
CA GLY A 188 13.47 5.75 12.77
C GLY A 188 12.60 4.84 11.90
N LYS A 189 13.20 4.03 11.02
CA LYS A 189 12.53 3.09 10.14
C LYS A 189 12.17 1.80 10.86
N ILE A 190 11.04 1.22 10.49
CA ILE A 190 10.52 -0.04 11.05
C ILE A 190 11.13 -1.22 10.30
N THR A 191 11.52 -2.25 11.04
CA THR A 191 12.04 -3.50 10.50
C THR A 191 11.37 -4.66 11.22
N THR A 192 10.63 -5.47 10.48
CA THR A 192 9.83 -6.57 11.00
C THR A 192 10.04 -7.86 10.20
N TYR A 193 9.49 -8.95 10.71
CA TYR A 193 9.54 -10.26 10.07
C TYR A 193 8.14 -10.86 10.05
N TYR A 194 7.87 -11.68 9.04
CA TYR A 194 6.67 -12.48 8.97
C TYR A 194 7.03 -13.96 8.76
N THR A 195 6.15 -14.84 9.22
CA THR A 195 6.18 -16.27 8.91
C THR A 195 5.19 -16.56 7.80
N CYS A 196 5.52 -17.50 6.92
CA CYS A 196 4.66 -17.89 5.80
C CYS A 196 4.78 -19.38 5.49
N CYS A 197 4.22 -19.83 4.37
CA CYS A 197 4.26 -21.22 3.91
C CYS A 197 5.67 -21.82 3.74
N ALA A 198 6.71 -20.98 3.70
CA ALA A 198 8.10 -21.44 3.63
C ALA A 198 8.61 -22.00 4.98
N GLU A 199 8.01 -21.64 6.10
CA GLU A 199 8.31 -22.18 7.42
C GLU A 199 7.52 -23.50 7.62
N SER A 200 8.03 -24.59 6.98
CA SER A 200 7.40 -25.90 7.06
C SER A 200 7.59 -26.57 8.43
N HIS A 201 6.76 -27.57 8.70
CA HIS A 201 6.82 -28.37 9.93
C HIS A 201 8.17 -29.11 10.10
N PRO A 202 8.74 -29.18 11.31
CA PRO A 202 8.20 -28.61 12.54
C PRO A 202 8.41 -27.10 12.60
N ASN A 203 7.30 -26.36 12.71
CA ASN A 203 7.37 -24.94 12.92
C ASN A 203 7.85 -24.67 14.35
N THR A 204 9.01 -24.07 14.52
CA THR A 204 9.62 -23.80 15.82
C THR A 204 9.05 -22.56 16.53
N TYR A 205 8.11 -21.87 15.91
CA TYR A 205 7.52 -20.63 16.40
C TYR A 205 6.06 -20.77 16.87
N THR A 206 5.52 -21.97 16.85
CA THR A 206 4.18 -22.30 17.37
C THR A 206 4.28 -23.16 18.60
#